data_3c1173a6d30a63005e9c96f065b33832
#
_entry.id   3c1173a6d30a63005e9c96f065b33832
#
_cell.length_a   1.000
_cell.length_b   1.000
_cell.length_c   1.000
_cell.angle_alpha   90.00
_cell.angle_beta   90.00
_cell.angle_gamma   90.00
#
_symmetry.space_group_name_H-M   'P 1'
#
loop_
_entity.id
_entity.type
_entity.pdbx_description
1 polymer ?
#
loop_
_entity_poly.entity_id
_entity_poly.type
_entity_poly.pdbx_seq_one_letter_code
_entity_poly.pdbx_strand_id
1 'polypeptide(L)'
;MTPRLVLAIAVLAAAQQVAAQPAPPKRIQQVMERPEFRHAIWGMEFYDLDARQTIFAVNRDRLFVPGSTTKLLTTGTAFATLGPDHRFRTRLYRTGPVRDGVVQGDLVLVASGDPDLTRWQHPAGAYAFVDQDHSYGGPPVPGDPLSVLREMAAQAAAQGIRGATGQVIVDASLYREGVRELGTRIVISPLIINDNVVDVVVTPGARAGEPATVTVSPRTAYLTVHANLITADSGTPAQVRVLEDSTDKDHRVLTGVGRVPIGAPVNARWAVPVPSRFGEFVLAEVLNDAGIRVIPRLGARTPDYAQLARSYVDSLRVAEHVSLPFSAAARVILKTSQNLHASSLPFLLGSQAAVRAADKNGFDVAREWLQGAGLNTDGAVQGDGAGGDAFFSPSFMTRYLEHVAAQPWGVAFHDALPVLGTDGTLATIQTAAPAAGKVHAKTGTFSSYDPLNKRQIVHAKGLAGYFTSRSGRRIAFAIYLNNFAANVPEPATVAGQALGEVASIAWEIIR
;
A
#
# COMPACT_ATOMS: atom_id res chain seq x y z
N MET A 1 25.07 -69.21 35.96
CA MET A 1 24.40 -68.09 36.65
C MET A 1 25.08 -66.81 36.22
N THR A 2 24.50 -66.07 35.33
CA THR A 2 25.01 -64.79 34.79
C THR A 2 24.17 -63.65 35.35
N PRO A 3 24.72 -62.61 35.93
CA PRO A 3 23.96 -61.48 36.45
C PRO A 3 23.55 -60.53 35.30
N ARG A 4 22.26 -60.21 35.21
CA ARG A 4 21.68 -59.20 34.32
C ARG A 4 22.03 -57.79 34.84
N LEU A 5 22.76 -57.06 34.02
CA LEU A 5 23.04 -55.62 34.24
C LEU A 5 21.81 -54.85 33.80
N VAL A 6 21.08 -54.20 34.71
CA VAL A 6 19.97 -53.26 34.44
C VAL A 6 20.55 -51.87 34.24
N LEU A 7 20.55 -51.40 32.99
CA LEU A 7 20.96 -50.02 32.64
C LEU A 7 19.77 -49.11 32.84
N ALA A 8 19.80 -48.30 33.90
CA ALA A 8 18.79 -47.22 34.13
C ALA A 8 19.14 -46.01 33.27
N ILE A 9 18.40 -45.77 32.21
CA ILE A 9 18.48 -44.53 31.40
C ILE A 9 17.70 -43.46 32.16
N ALA A 10 18.42 -42.52 32.80
CA ALA A 10 17.84 -41.31 33.34
C ALA A 10 17.60 -40.31 32.17
N VAL A 11 16.36 -40.18 31.72
CA VAL A 11 15.97 -39.14 30.78
C VAL A 11 15.88 -37.84 31.59
N LEU A 12 16.91 -37.00 31.49
CA LEU A 12 16.84 -35.60 31.94
C LEU A 12 15.90 -34.84 30.97
N ALA A 13 14.64 -34.69 31.35
CA ALA A 13 13.76 -33.71 30.75
C ALA A 13 14.25 -32.33 31.19
N ALA A 14 15.04 -31.66 30.35
CA ALA A 14 15.31 -30.23 30.46
C ALA A 14 13.99 -29.50 30.19
N ALA A 15 13.18 -29.27 31.22
CA ALA A 15 12.09 -28.29 31.18
C ALA A 15 12.77 -26.93 30.92
N GLN A 16 12.68 -26.45 29.68
CA GLN A 16 12.95 -25.05 29.39
C GLN A 16 11.99 -24.24 30.25
N GLN A 17 12.49 -23.66 31.33
CA GLN A 17 11.78 -22.64 32.07
C GLN A 17 11.55 -21.49 31.11
N VAL A 18 10.34 -21.38 30.61
CA VAL A 18 9.86 -20.17 29.93
C VAL A 18 9.98 -19.06 30.97
N ALA A 19 11.00 -18.24 30.83
CA ALA A 19 11.22 -17.10 31.72
C ALA A 19 9.95 -16.26 31.69
N ALA A 20 9.39 -15.97 32.87
CA ALA A 20 8.17 -15.18 32.98
C ALA A 20 8.37 -13.85 32.24
N GLN A 21 7.50 -13.53 31.30
CA GLN A 21 7.56 -12.27 30.56
C GLN A 21 7.37 -11.11 31.53
N PRO A 22 8.21 -10.06 31.49
CA PRO A 22 8.01 -8.89 32.34
C PRO A 22 6.61 -8.31 32.07
N ALA A 23 5.80 -8.20 33.11
CA ALA A 23 4.41 -7.73 33.00
C ALA A 23 4.36 -6.25 32.60
N PRO A 24 3.34 -5.83 31.84
CA PRO A 24 3.17 -4.43 31.51
C PRO A 24 2.88 -3.58 32.75
N PRO A 25 3.29 -2.30 32.74
CA PRO A 25 3.01 -1.35 33.83
C PRO A 25 1.49 -1.20 34.08
N LYS A 26 1.10 -0.91 35.33
CA LYS A 26 -0.33 -0.78 35.73
C LYS A 26 -1.15 0.15 34.84
N ARG A 27 -0.61 1.28 34.41
CA ARG A 27 -1.30 2.22 33.51
C ARG A 27 -1.67 1.56 32.16
N ILE A 28 -0.81 0.71 31.61
CA ILE A 28 -1.08 -0.05 30.38
C ILE A 28 -2.12 -1.15 30.66
N GLN A 29 -2.01 -1.87 31.79
CA GLN A 29 -3.01 -2.87 32.19
C GLN A 29 -4.40 -2.23 32.27
N GLN A 30 -4.53 -1.03 32.85
CA GLN A 30 -5.81 -0.31 32.93
C GLN A 30 -6.42 0.00 31.55
N VAL A 31 -5.62 0.26 30.53
CA VAL A 31 -6.13 0.42 29.16
C VAL A 31 -6.65 -0.92 28.63
N MET A 32 -5.89 -2.01 28.84
CA MET A 32 -6.26 -3.34 28.36
C MET A 32 -7.54 -3.90 29.05
N GLU A 33 -7.75 -3.54 30.30
CA GLU A 33 -8.86 -4.04 31.15
C GLU A 33 -10.15 -3.22 31.01
N ARG A 34 -10.20 -2.22 30.13
CA ARG A 34 -11.43 -1.46 29.87
C ARG A 34 -12.55 -2.39 29.39
N PRO A 35 -13.81 -2.16 29.83
CA PRO A 35 -14.93 -3.06 29.52
C PRO A 35 -15.15 -3.37 28.05
N GLU A 36 -14.84 -2.41 27.16
CA GLU A 36 -14.97 -2.59 25.72
C GLU A 36 -13.99 -3.63 25.17
N PHE A 37 -12.82 -3.85 25.79
CA PHE A 37 -11.81 -4.81 25.35
C PHE A 37 -11.94 -6.21 25.96
N ARG A 38 -12.98 -6.49 26.75
CA ARG A 38 -13.16 -7.77 27.49
C ARG A 38 -13.09 -9.05 26.64
N HIS A 39 -13.37 -8.95 25.34
CA HIS A 39 -13.33 -10.09 24.40
C HIS A 39 -12.11 -10.02 23.45
N ALA A 40 -11.35 -8.96 23.50
CA ALA A 40 -10.20 -8.76 22.65
C ALA A 40 -8.96 -9.48 23.20
N ILE A 41 -8.05 -9.84 22.30
CA ILE A 41 -6.79 -10.47 22.63
C ILE A 41 -5.67 -9.47 22.36
N TRP A 42 -4.92 -9.14 23.40
CA TRP A 42 -3.76 -8.27 23.33
C TRP A 42 -2.48 -9.06 23.14
N GLY A 43 -1.63 -8.59 22.21
CA GLY A 43 -0.23 -9.01 22.08
C GLY A 43 0.65 -7.79 21.98
N MET A 44 1.75 -7.75 22.72
CA MET A 44 2.69 -6.65 22.62
C MET A 44 4.10 -7.02 23.09
N GLU A 45 5.08 -6.32 22.56
CA GLU A 45 6.44 -6.27 23.08
C GLU A 45 7.00 -4.87 22.93
N PHE A 46 7.65 -4.37 23.97
CA PHE A 46 8.51 -3.18 23.98
C PHE A 46 9.94 -3.61 24.22
N TYR A 47 10.81 -3.27 23.30
CA TYR A 47 12.17 -3.76 23.22
C TYR A 47 13.16 -2.63 23.14
N ASP A 48 14.14 -2.66 24.05
CA ASP A 48 15.24 -1.70 24.06
C ASP A 48 16.29 -2.08 23.02
N LEU A 49 16.50 -1.18 22.05
CA LEU A 49 17.44 -1.38 20.95
C LEU A 49 18.90 -1.31 21.39
N ASP A 50 19.20 -0.55 22.45
CA ASP A 50 20.57 -0.35 22.95
C ASP A 50 20.97 -1.47 23.92
N ALA A 51 20.08 -1.80 24.86
CA ALA A 51 20.29 -2.88 25.82
C ALA A 51 19.99 -4.27 25.23
N ARG A 52 19.35 -4.35 24.06
CA ARG A 52 18.94 -5.59 23.38
C ARG A 52 18.11 -6.51 24.28
N GLN A 53 17.13 -5.93 24.97
CA GLN A 53 16.28 -6.69 25.89
C GLN A 53 14.82 -6.26 25.86
N THR A 54 13.93 -7.21 26.13
CA THR A 54 12.51 -6.96 26.34
C THR A 54 12.31 -6.18 27.63
N ILE A 55 11.61 -5.05 27.57
CA ILE A 55 11.26 -4.23 28.73
C ILE A 55 10.02 -4.78 29.40
N PHE A 56 8.96 -5.02 28.63
CA PHE A 56 7.76 -5.74 29.03
C PHE A 56 7.02 -6.30 27.80
N ALA A 57 6.20 -7.32 28.04
CA ALA A 57 5.50 -7.99 26.97
C ALA A 57 4.17 -8.64 27.44
N VAL A 58 3.30 -8.88 26.50
CA VAL A 58 2.06 -9.68 26.65
C VAL A 58 1.92 -10.56 25.41
N ASN A 59 1.77 -11.88 25.60
CA ASN A 59 1.57 -12.83 24.50
C ASN A 59 2.56 -12.64 23.33
N ARG A 60 3.82 -12.26 23.63
CA ARG A 60 4.83 -11.80 22.64
C ARG A 60 5.14 -12.83 21.55
N ASP A 61 5.00 -14.13 21.86
CA ASP A 61 5.37 -15.22 20.96
C ASP A 61 4.12 -15.86 20.29
N ARG A 62 2.92 -15.31 20.51
CA ARG A 62 1.69 -15.73 19.83
C ARG A 62 1.55 -15.00 18.50
N LEU A 63 0.97 -15.70 17.51
CA LEU A 63 0.66 -15.12 16.20
C LEU A 63 -0.62 -14.28 16.29
N PHE A 64 -0.56 -13.08 15.74
CA PHE A 64 -1.67 -12.13 15.61
C PHE A 64 -1.87 -11.77 14.14
N VAL A 65 -3.11 -11.51 13.76
CA VAL A 65 -3.40 -10.85 12.49
C VAL A 65 -2.87 -9.41 12.58
N PRO A 66 -1.89 -9.02 11.77
CA PRO A 66 -1.17 -7.75 11.93
C PRO A 66 -1.84 -6.58 11.19
N GLY A 67 -2.74 -6.90 10.26
CA GLY A 67 -3.22 -5.95 9.27
C GLY A 67 -2.06 -5.28 8.53
N SER A 68 -2.21 -4.01 8.20
CA SER A 68 -1.21 -3.27 7.41
C SER A 68 0.15 -3.04 8.08
N THR A 69 0.41 -3.52 9.32
CA THR A 69 1.79 -3.56 9.84
C THR A 69 2.67 -4.52 9.04
N THR A 70 2.08 -5.44 8.26
CA THR A 70 2.76 -6.28 7.26
C THR A 70 3.60 -5.46 6.29
N LYS A 71 3.15 -4.24 5.95
CA LYS A 71 3.87 -3.35 5.04
C LYS A 71 5.26 -2.94 5.55
N LEU A 72 5.51 -3.04 6.86
CA LEU A 72 6.86 -2.88 7.40
C LEU A 72 7.80 -3.90 6.77
N LEU A 73 7.43 -5.19 6.81
CA LEU A 73 8.24 -6.27 6.25
C LEU A 73 8.37 -6.16 4.73
N THR A 74 7.27 -5.93 4.03
CA THR A 74 7.24 -5.78 2.57
C THR A 74 8.13 -4.62 2.10
N THR A 75 7.97 -3.44 2.72
CA THR A 75 8.75 -2.24 2.37
C THR A 75 10.21 -2.38 2.76
N GLY A 76 10.52 -2.97 3.92
CA GLY A 76 11.90 -3.20 4.34
C GLY A 76 12.63 -4.20 3.44
N THR A 77 11.95 -5.25 2.97
CA THR A 77 12.50 -6.16 1.95
C THR A 77 12.83 -5.40 0.66
N ALA A 78 11.96 -4.49 0.24
CA ALA A 78 12.20 -3.67 -0.94
C ALA A 78 13.38 -2.70 -0.73
N PHE A 79 13.52 -2.08 0.44
CA PHE A 79 14.70 -1.28 0.79
C PHE A 79 15.99 -2.11 0.74
N ALA A 80 15.97 -3.33 1.28
CA ALA A 80 17.12 -4.22 1.28
C ALA A 80 17.54 -4.67 -0.13
N THR A 81 16.57 -4.82 -1.04
CA THR A 81 16.80 -5.36 -2.38
C THR A 81 17.08 -4.26 -3.41
N LEU A 82 16.31 -3.18 -3.39
CA LEU A 82 16.42 -2.09 -4.36
C LEU A 82 17.37 -0.98 -3.90
N GLY A 83 17.44 -0.75 -2.59
CA GLY A 83 18.08 0.42 -1.99
C GLY A 83 17.17 1.65 -1.92
N PRO A 84 17.48 2.61 -1.02
CA PRO A 84 16.68 3.82 -0.81
C PRO A 84 16.67 4.75 -2.03
N ASP A 85 17.74 4.75 -2.81
CA ASP A 85 17.98 5.66 -3.94
C ASP A 85 17.53 5.08 -5.28
N HIS A 86 16.98 3.85 -5.29
CA HIS A 86 16.48 3.24 -6.51
C HIS A 86 15.43 4.13 -7.19
N ARG A 87 15.53 4.28 -8.53
CA ARG A 87 14.59 5.07 -9.32
C ARG A 87 14.03 4.23 -10.45
N PHE A 88 12.73 4.23 -10.57
CA PHE A 88 12.04 3.59 -11.68
C PHE A 88 12.23 4.43 -12.94
N ARG A 89 12.31 3.74 -14.10
CA ARG A 89 12.48 4.37 -15.41
C ARG A 89 11.40 3.86 -16.35
N THR A 90 10.37 4.67 -16.54
CA THR A 90 9.29 4.38 -17.50
C THR A 90 9.64 5.03 -18.84
N ARG A 91 9.70 4.24 -19.91
CA ARG A 91 10.19 4.67 -21.21
C ARG A 91 9.16 4.49 -22.30
N LEU A 92 9.13 5.44 -23.23
CA LEU A 92 8.34 5.36 -24.44
C LEU A 92 9.28 5.13 -25.62
N TYR A 93 9.02 4.07 -26.39
CA TYR A 93 9.81 3.70 -27.57
C TYR A 93 8.95 3.75 -28.83
N ARG A 94 9.61 3.99 -29.97
CA ARG A 94 9.04 3.76 -31.30
C ARG A 94 9.51 2.42 -31.86
N THR A 95 8.69 1.71 -32.63
CA THR A 95 9.06 0.42 -33.22
C THR A 95 9.62 0.53 -34.64
N GLY A 96 9.57 1.72 -35.26
CA GLY A 96 10.04 1.95 -36.61
C GLY A 96 10.72 3.31 -36.82
N PRO A 97 11.22 3.59 -38.02
CA PRO A 97 11.85 4.88 -38.36
C PRO A 97 10.83 6.03 -38.37
N VAL A 98 11.32 7.26 -38.22
CA VAL A 98 10.49 8.47 -38.37
C VAL A 98 10.65 8.99 -39.79
N ARG A 99 9.54 9.25 -40.48
CA ARG A 99 9.49 9.89 -41.82
C ARG A 99 8.54 11.08 -41.74
N ASP A 100 8.98 12.24 -42.05
CA ASP A 100 8.21 13.51 -42.02
C ASP A 100 7.46 13.72 -40.68
N GLY A 101 8.12 13.36 -39.57
CA GLY A 101 7.55 13.45 -38.23
C GLY A 101 6.61 12.30 -37.87
N VAL A 102 6.42 11.30 -38.75
CA VAL A 102 5.52 10.17 -38.49
C VAL A 102 6.32 8.88 -38.25
N VAL A 103 6.14 8.25 -37.09
CA VAL A 103 6.72 6.95 -36.77
C VAL A 103 6.06 5.90 -37.68
N GLN A 104 6.90 5.14 -38.43
CA GLN A 104 6.44 4.03 -39.28
C GLN A 104 6.34 2.76 -38.41
N GLY A 105 5.39 2.72 -37.49
CA GLY A 105 5.19 1.67 -36.52
C GLY A 105 4.44 2.16 -35.29
N ASP A 106 4.58 1.46 -34.17
CA ASP A 106 3.91 1.71 -32.90
C ASP A 106 4.70 2.66 -31.99
N LEU A 107 4.00 3.21 -30.99
CA LEU A 107 4.56 3.82 -29.79
C LEU A 107 4.32 2.88 -28.60
N VAL A 108 5.37 2.45 -27.92
CA VAL A 108 5.30 1.45 -26.86
C VAL A 108 5.78 2.05 -25.55
N LEU A 109 4.87 2.17 -24.56
CA LEU A 109 5.20 2.50 -23.17
C LEU A 109 5.59 1.23 -22.43
N VAL A 110 6.84 1.17 -21.94
CA VAL A 110 7.32 0.04 -21.15
C VAL A 110 7.10 0.35 -19.68
N ALA A 111 6.18 -0.37 -19.04
CA ALA A 111 5.86 -0.21 -17.65
C ALA A 111 7.01 -0.69 -16.76
N SER A 112 7.42 0.13 -15.81
CA SER A 112 8.61 -0.10 -14.96
C SER A 112 8.29 -0.67 -13.59
N GLY A 113 7.02 -0.82 -13.22
CA GLY A 113 6.59 -1.16 -11.87
C GLY A 113 6.66 0.01 -10.90
N ASP A 114 6.79 1.26 -11.41
CA ASP A 114 6.75 2.48 -10.60
C ASP A 114 5.38 2.62 -9.92
N PRO A 115 5.31 2.53 -8.58
CA PRO A 115 4.03 2.63 -7.87
C PRO A 115 3.45 4.04 -7.88
N ASP A 116 4.29 5.06 -8.07
CA ASP A 116 3.91 6.47 -8.00
C ASP A 116 4.04 7.19 -9.36
N LEU A 117 4.01 6.44 -10.49
CA LEU A 117 4.26 6.95 -11.84
C LEU A 117 3.50 8.25 -12.13
N THR A 118 2.24 8.37 -11.71
CA THR A 118 1.40 9.53 -12.03
C THR A 118 1.12 10.43 -10.82
N ARG A 119 1.80 10.19 -9.69
CA ARG A 119 1.60 10.97 -8.48
C ARG A 119 2.34 12.30 -8.57
N TRP A 120 1.61 13.37 -8.25
CA TRP A 120 2.19 14.72 -8.28
C TRP A 120 3.38 14.84 -7.33
N GLN A 121 4.45 15.49 -7.83
CA GLN A 121 5.70 15.69 -7.10
C GLN A 121 5.79 17.14 -6.61
N HIS A 122 6.03 17.30 -5.31
CA HIS A 122 6.37 18.60 -4.74
C HIS A 122 7.77 19.04 -5.20
N PRO A 123 8.01 20.35 -5.38
CA PRO A 123 9.35 20.87 -5.71
C PRO A 123 10.43 20.45 -4.72
N ALA A 124 10.06 20.14 -3.48
CA ALA A 124 10.97 19.65 -2.44
C ALA A 124 11.37 18.16 -2.59
N GLY A 125 10.96 17.47 -3.67
CA GLY A 125 11.32 16.08 -3.92
C GLY A 125 10.53 15.06 -3.12
N ALA A 126 9.24 15.32 -2.88
CA ALA A 126 8.32 14.39 -2.23
C ALA A 126 7.07 14.17 -3.09
N TYR A 127 6.47 12.99 -2.99
CA TYR A 127 5.15 12.74 -3.60
C TYR A 127 4.02 13.34 -2.76
N ALA A 128 2.98 13.83 -3.41
CA ALA A 128 1.74 14.22 -2.76
C ALA A 128 0.99 12.99 -2.26
N PHE A 129 0.36 13.10 -1.11
CA PHE A 129 -0.53 12.07 -0.58
C PHE A 129 -1.63 12.69 0.30
N VAL A 130 -2.67 11.95 0.55
CA VAL A 130 -3.67 12.18 1.61
C VAL A 130 -3.39 11.18 2.74
N ASP A 131 -3.84 11.45 3.96
CA ASP A 131 -3.49 10.66 5.16
C ASP A 131 -4.15 9.24 5.22
N GLN A 132 -4.63 8.75 4.10
CA GLN A 132 -5.24 7.43 3.96
C GLN A 132 -5.02 6.86 2.55
N ASP A 133 -5.21 5.56 2.38
CA ASP A 133 -5.14 4.90 1.09
C ASP A 133 -6.26 5.40 0.16
N HIS A 134 -5.86 6.15 -0.86
CA HIS A 134 -6.74 6.71 -1.89
C HIS A 134 -7.56 5.63 -2.61
N SER A 135 -7.01 4.45 -2.79
CA SER A 135 -7.68 3.35 -3.49
C SER A 135 -8.90 2.77 -2.75
N TYR A 136 -9.21 3.23 -1.53
CA TYR A 136 -10.49 2.96 -0.86
C TYR A 136 -11.63 3.92 -1.27
N GLY A 137 -11.36 4.93 -2.08
CA GLY A 137 -12.36 5.93 -2.51
C GLY A 137 -12.47 7.11 -1.56
N GLY A 138 -11.36 7.48 -0.91
CA GLY A 138 -11.20 8.73 -0.18
C GLY A 138 -11.07 9.94 -1.12
N PRO A 139 -10.68 11.12 -0.58
CA PRO A 139 -10.42 12.29 -1.40
C PRO A 139 -9.39 12.00 -2.49
N PRO A 140 -9.55 12.56 -3.71
CA PRO A 140 -8.55 12.44 -4.77
C PRO A 140 -7.17 12.92 -4.30
N VAL A 141 -6.13 12.26 -4.79
CA VAL A 141 -4.76 12.74 -4.54
C VAL A 141 -4.57 14.07 -5.27
N PRO A 142 -3.96 15.09 -4.63
CA PRO A 142 -3.75 16.39 -5.27
C PRO A 142 -2.90 16.30 -6.54
N GLY A 143 -3.23 17.13 -7.53
CA GLY A 143 -2.50 17.26 -8.80
C GLY A 143 -3.21 16.65 -9.98
N ASP A 144 -2.60 16.78 -11.19
CA ASP A 144 -3.09 16.13 -12.41
C ASP A 144 -2.54 14.69 -12.46
N PRO A 145 -3.40 13.65 -12.40
CA PRO A 145 -2.95 12.26 -12.44
C PRO A 145 -2.35 11.84 -13.79
N LEU A 146 -2.35 12.70 -14.80
CA LEU A 146 -1.72 12.44 -16.11
C LEU A 146 -0.49 13.33 -16.38
N SER A 147 -0.03 14.11 -15.40
CA SER A 147 1.08 15.08 -15.57
C SER A 147 2.33 14.44 -16.16
N VAL A 148 2.75 13.29 -15.63
CA VAL A 148 3.96 12.58 -16.12
C VAL A 148 3.76 12.09 -17.56
N LEU A 149 2.58 11.59 -17.91
CA LEU A 149 2.30 11.17 -19.30
C LEU A 149 2.29 12.38 -20.23
N ARG A 150 1.81 13.56 -19.80
CA ARG A 150 1.88 14.82 -20.56
C ARG A 150 3.34 15.28 -20.76
N GLU A 151 4.17 15.17 -19.73
CA GLU A 151 5.61 15.45 -19.86
C GLU A 151 6.31 14.52 -20.87
N MET A 152 5.97 13.22 -20.83
CA MET A 152 6.51 12.26 -21.80
C MET A 152 6.01 12.55 -23.22
N ALA A 153 4.76 12.96 -23.40
CA ALA A 153 4.22 13.37 -24.69
C ALA A 153 4.94 14.64 -25.22
N ALA A 154 5.19 15.61 -24.33
CA ALA A 154 5.96 16.80 -24.69
C ALA A 154 7.39 16.47 -25.12
N GLN A 155 8.07 15.51 -24.45
CA GLN A 155 9.38 15.02 -24.84
C GLN A 155 9.35 14.40 -26.26
N ALA A 156 8.35 13.57 -26.56
CA ALA A 156 8.18 12.97 -27.88
C ALA A 156 7.91 14.02 -28.97
N ALA A 157 7.06 15.01 -28.70
CA ALA A 157 6.79 16.13 -29.60
C ALA A 157 8.05 16.97 -29.86
N ALA A 158 8.88 17.21 -28.83
CA ALA A 158 10.15 17.93 -28.95
C ALA A 158 11.18 17.22 -29.85
N GLN A 159 11.07 15.87 -29.98
CA GLN A 159 11.85 15.11 -30.96
C GLN A 159 11.28 15.18 -32.38
N GLY A 160 10.29 16.02 -32.65
CA GLY A 160 9.67 16.20 -33.94
C GLY A 160 8.66 15.13 -34.33
N ILE A 161 8.21 14.28 -33.37
CA ILE A 161 7.19 13.27 -33.63
C ILE A 161 5.83 13.98 -33.68
N ARG A 162 5.07 13.70 -34.75
CA ARG A 162 3.74 14.28 -35.02
C ARG A 162 2.66 13.21 -35.20
N GLY A 163 3.04 11.92 -35.19
CA GLY A 163 2.12 10.82 -35.32
C GLY A 163 2.81 9.47 -35.42
N ALA A 164 2.03 8.42 -35.45
CA ALA A 164 2.46 7.06 -35.74
C ALA A 164 1.47 6.37 -36.67
N THR A 165 1.96 5.48 -37.56
CA THR A 165 1.11 4.67 -38.45
C THR A 165 0.52 3.47 -37.72
N GLY A 166 1.14 3.04 -36.61
CA GLY A 166 0.67 1.98 -35.73
C GLY A 166 -0.15 2.51 -34.57
N GLN A 167 -0.05 1.83 -33.45
CA GLN A 167 -0.90 2.03 -32.26
C GLN A 167 -0.04 2.43 -31.04
N VAL A 168 -0.71 2.97 -30.03
CA VAL A 168 -0.15 3.09 -28.68
C VAL A 168 -0.33 1.75 -27.96
N ILE A 169 0.74 1.19 -27.47
CA ILE A 169 0.81 -0.09 -26.76
C ILE A 169 1.44 0.15 -25.38
N VAL A 170 0.91 -0.50 -24.37
CA VAL A 170 1.55 -0.60 -23.05
C VAL A 170 2.13 -2.00 -22.89
N ASP A 171 3.44 -2.09 -22.74
CA ASP A 171 4.11 -3.32 -22.33
C ASP A 171 4.08 -3.44 -20.81
N ALA A 172 3.17 -4.29 -20.32
CA ALA A 172 3.01 -4.64 -18.92
C ALA A 172 3.58 -6.04 -18.60
N SER A 173 4.58 -6.51 -19.36
CA SER A 173 5.16 -7.86 -19.20
C SER A 173 6.18 -7.99 -18.06
N LEU A 174 6.52 -6.91 -17.37
CA LEU A 174 7.47 -6.92 -16.25
C LEU A 174 7.10 -7.99 -15.21
N TYR A 175 5.83 -8.06 -14.83
CA TYR A 175 5.20 -9.15 -14.10
C TYR A 175 3.73 -9.29 -14.52
N ARG A 176 3.09 -10.40 -14.11
CA ARG A 176 1.73 -10.71 -14.55
C ARG A 176 0.72 -9.69 -13.98
N GLU A 177 0.04 -8.97 -14.87
CA GLU A 177 -1.13 -8.16 -14.55
C GLU A 177 -2.36 -9.03 -14.28
N GLY A 178 -3.27 -8.58 -13.39
CA GLY A 178 -4.61 -9.17 -13.23
C GLY A 178 -4.90 -9.74 -11.84
N VAL A 179 -3.88 -9.95 -11.00
CA VAL A 179 -4.10 -10.30 -9.58
C VAL A 179 -4.76 -9.11 -8.89
N ARG A 180 -5.73 -9.37 -8.03
CA ARG A 180 -6.43 -8.32 -7.27
C ARG A 180 -5.88 -8.23 -5.85
N GLU A 181 -5.56 -7.03 -5.43
CA GLU A 181 -5.22 -6.72 -4.05
C GLU A 181 -6.38 -7.14 -3.12
N LEU A 182 -6.06 -7.73 -1.96
CA LEU A 182 -7.07 -8.43 -1.12
C LEU A 182 -8.05 -7.46 -0.45
N GLY A 183 -7.61 -6.27 -0.02
CA GLY A 183 -8.44 -5.28 0.69
C GLY A 183 -9.28 -4.43 -0.25
N THR A 184 -8.65 -3.76 -1.21
CA THR A 184 -9.29 -2.80 -2.11
C THR A 184 -9.86 -3.44 -3.37
N ARG A 185 -9.43 -4.66 -3.73
CA ARG A 185 -9.77 -5.38 -4.97
C ARG A 185 -9.26 -4.69 -6.24
N ILE A 186 -8.34 -3.72 -6.13
CA ILE A 186 -7.68 -3.08 -7.26
C ILE A 186 -6.74 -4.08 -7.95
N VAL A 187 -6.62 -3.95 -9.26
CA VAL A 187 -5.74 -4.82 -10.07
C VAL A 187 -4.28 -4.42 -9.89
N ILE A 188 -3.46 -5.39 -9.51
CA ILE A 188 -2.00 -5.29 -9.48
C ILE A 188 -1.49 -5.34 -10.92
N SER A 189 -0.69 -4.34 -11.30
CA SER A 189 -0.15 -4.17 -12.65
C SER A 189 1.22 -3.50 -12.59
N PRO A 190 2.14 -3.78 -13.54
CA PRO A 190 3.36 -3.00 -13.70
C PRO A 190 3.13 -1.53 -14.05
N LEU A 191 1.96 -1.20 -14.59
CA LEU A 191 1.52 0.17 -14.84
C LEU A 191 0.52 0.59 -13.78
N ILE A 192 0.81 1.67 -13.06
CA ILE A 192 -0.09 2.26 -12.07
C ILE A 192 -0.37 3.70 -12.47
N ILE A 193 -1.62 3.99 -12.83
CA ILE A 193 -2.13 5.32 -13.15
C ILE A 193 -3.23 5.66 -12.14
N ASN A 194 -3.05 6.74 -11.38
CA ASN A 194 -3.98 7.19 -10.34
C ASN A 194 -4.40 6.05 -9.39
N ASP A 195 -3.40 5.30 -8.88
CA ASP A 195 -3.60 4.10 -8.04
C ASP A 195 -4.54 3.05 -8.69
N ASN A 196 -4.57 2.99 -10.03
CA ASN A 196 -5.45 2.14 -10.85
C ASN A 196 -6.94 2.30 -10.52
N VAL A 197 -7.34 3.52 -10.21
CA VAL A 197 -8.74 3.94 -10.02
C VAL A 197 -9.06 5.16 -10.88
N VAL A 198 -10.34 5.32 -11.16
CA VAL A 198 -10.91 6.61 -11.61
C VAL A 198 -11.71 7.16 -10.46
N ASP A 199 -11.35 8.35 -10.00
CA ASP A 199 -12.11 9.07 -9.00
C ASP A 199 -13.46 9.46 -9.53
N VAL A 200 -14.51 9.28 -8.72
CA VAL A 200 -15.87 9.66 -9.01
C VAL A 200 -16.35 10.59 -7.90
N VAL A 201 -16.38 11.88 -8.17
CA VAL A 201 -16.81 12.89 -7.21
C VAL A 201 -18.26 13.26 -7.52
N VAL A 202 -19.14 13.00 -6.55
CA VAL A 202 -20.57 13.26 -6.65
C VAL A 202 -20.91 14.50 -5.85
N THR A 203 -21.35 15.55 -6.54
CA THR A 203 -21.75 16.83 -5.95
C THR A 203 -23.26 16.91 -5.86
N PRO A 204 -23.85 17.10 -4.67
CA PRO A 204 -25.29 17.26 -4.52
C PRO A 204 -25.78 18.55 -5.17
N GLY A 205 -27.06 18.58 -5.57
CA GLY A 205 -27.78 19.80 -5.94
C GLY A 205 -28.08 20.67 -4.71
N ALA A 206 -28.68 21.81 -4.93
CA ALA A 206 -29.01 22.79 -3.87
C ALA A 206 -30.15 22.31 -2.94
N ARG A 207 -31.05 21.44 -3.43
CA ARG A 207 -32.23 20.97 -2.69
C ARG A 207 -32.38 19.47 -2.80
N ALA A 208 -33.02 18.88 -1.80
CA ALA A 208 -33.44 17.48 -1.85
C ALA A 208 -34.37 17.21 -3.04
N GLY A 209 -34.17 16.07 -3.71
CA GLY A 209 -34.89 15.70 -4.94
C GLY A 209 -34.23 16.19 -6.24
N GLU A 210 -33.31 17.15 -6.19
CA GLU A 210 -32.57 17.58 -7.37
C GLU A 210 -31.55 16.54 -7.82
N PRO A 211 -31.23 16.43 -9.13
CA PRO A 211 -30.15 15.59 -9.60
C PRO A 211 -28.81 16.01 -9.01
N ALA A 212 -27.98 15.04 -8.61
CA ALA A 212 -26.59 15.27 -8.30
C ALA A 212 -25.73 15.21 -9.57
N THR A 213 -24.61 15.93 -9.59
CA THR A 213 -23.65 15.93 -10.69
C THR A 213 -22.49 15.01 -10.40
N VAL A 214 -21.85 14.47 -11.45
CA VAL A 214 -20.69 13.59 -11.35
C VAL A 214 -19.53 14.18 -12.13
N THR A 215 -18.36 14.23 -11.51
CA THR A 215 -17.08 14.48 -12.17
C THR A 215 -16.15 13.30 -11.98
N VAL A 216 -15.29 13.03 -12.98
CA VAL A 216 -14.33 11.93 -12.93
C VAL A 216 -12.91 12.44 -13.15
N SER A 217 -11.93 11.76 -12.54
CA SER A 217 -10.50 12.04 -12.72
C SER A 217 -9.71 10.71 -12.74
N PRO A 218 -8.80 10.50 -13.72
CA PRO A 218 -8.62 11.33 -14.92
C PRO A 218 -9.84 11.27 -15.87
N ARG A 219 -10.06 12.33 -16.61
CA ARG A 219 -11.03 12.32 -17.73
C ARG A 219 -10.40 11.57 -18.90
N THR A 220 -11.20 10.70 -19.54
CA THR A 220 -10.76 9.87 -20.67
C THR A 220 -11.96 9.42 -21.49
N ALA A 221 -11.81 9.28 -22.80
CA ALA A 221 -12.81 8.69 -23.69
C ALA A 221 -12.93 7.15 -23.50
N TYR A 222 -12.04 6.54 -22.72
CA TYR A 222 -12.14 5.12 -22.37
C TYR A 222 -13.44 4.79 -21.62
N LEU A 223 -14.06 5.80 -20.96
CA LEU A 223 -15.30 5.61 -20.21
C LEU A 223 -16.31 6.72 -20.43
N THR A 224 -17.58 6.34 -20.45
CA THR A 224 -18.73 7.23 -20.32
C THR A 224 -19.36 7.06 -18.95
N VAL A 225 -19.69 8.16 -18.29
CA VAL A 225 -20.31 8.13 -16.96
C VAL A 225 -21.71 8.74 -17.01
N HIS A 226 -22.71 7.94 -16.66
CA HIS A 226 -24.08 8.38 -16.47
C HIS A 226 -24.34 8.63 -14.98
N ALA A 227 -24.96 9.77 -14.66
CA ALA A 227 -25.36 10.11 -13.30
C ALA A 227 -26.87 9.82 -13.12
N ASN A 228 -27.19 8.81 -12.34
CA ASN A 228 -28.53 8.53 -11.86
C ASN A 228 -28.54 8.61 -10.32
N LEU A 229 -28.22 9.82 -9.82
CA LEU A 229 -28.00 10.13 -8.42
C LEU A 229 -28.88 11.30 -8.02
N ILE A 230 -29.49 11.21 -6.86
CA ILE A 230 -30.42 12.20 -6.32
C ILE A 230 -29.86 12.81 -5.04
N THR A 231 -30.04 14.10 -4.89
CA THR A 231 -29.76 14.85 -3.67
C THR A 231 -30.77 14.47 -2.58
N ALA A 232 -30.28 14.11 -1.40
CA ALA A 232 -31.11 13.79 -0.23
C ALA A 232 -31.02 14.90 0.83
N ASP A 233 -31.90 14.86 1.83
CA ASP A 233 -31.87 15.79 2.95
C ASP A 233 -30.54 15.72 3.71
N SER A 234 -30.18 16.85 4.33
CA SER A 234 -29.02 16.95 5.22
C SER A 234 -29.12 15.92 6.35
N GLY A 235 -27.99 15.24 6.66
CA GLY A 235 -27.94 14.17 7.65
C GLY A 235 -28.33 12.79 7.15
N THR A 236 -28.87 12.65 5.93
CA THR A 236 -29.08 11.34 5.30
C THR A 236 -27.72 10.69 4.99
N PRO A 237 -27.49 9.41 5.34
CA PRO A 237 -26.26 8.73 4.96
C PRO A 237 -26.10 8.67 3.43
N ALA A 238 -24.92 9.02 2.94
CA ALA A 238 -24.59 8.89 1.53
C ALA A 238 -24.64 7.43 1.09
N GLN A 239 -25.24 7.16 -0.05
CA GLN A 239 -25.32 5.83 -0.67
C GLN A 239 -24.98 5.97 -2.15
N VAL A 240 -23.71 5.91 -2.48
CA VAL A 240 -23.23 6.00 -3.87
C VAL A 240 -22.67 4.64 -4.30
N ARG A 241 -23.14 4.17 -5.44
CA ARG A 241 -22.61 2.97 -6.10
C ARG A 241 -22.30 3.32 -7.54
N VAL A 242 -21.16 2.84 -8.02
CA VAL A 242 -20.76 2.91 -9.42
C VAL A 242 -20.96 1.52 -10.01
N LEU A 243 -21.87 1.41 -10.93
CA LEU A 243 -22.18 0.19 -11.68
C LEU A 243 -21.47 0.25 -13.02
N GLU A 244 -20.97 -0.87 -13.51
CA GLU A 244 -20.27 -0.96 -14.79
C GLU A 244 -21.04 -1.89 -15.74
N ASP A 245 -21.20 -1.43 -16.98
CA ASP A 245 -21.53 -2.28 -18.12
C ASP A 245 -20.20 -2.77 -18.73
N SER A 246 -19.94 -4.07 -18.63
CA SER A 246 -18.69 -4.70 -19.07
C SER A 246 -18.77 -5.34 -20.46
N THR A 247 -19.80 -5.05 -21.25
CA THR A 247 -20.01 -5.65 -22.57
C THR A 247 -18.96 -5.21 -23.59
N ASP A 248 -18.50 -3.95 -23.53
CA ASP A 248 -17.43 -3.43 -24.37
C ASP A 248 -16.11 -3.32 -23.55
N LYS A 249 -15.03 -3.92 -24.08
CA LYS A 249 -13.72 -3.90 -23.43
C LYS A 249 -12.87 -2.68 -23.79
N ASP A 250 -13.18 -2.04 -24.88
CA ASP A 250 -12.48 -0.88 -25.41
C ASP A 250 -13.15 0.44 -25.00
N HIS A 251 -14.40 0.37 -24.51
CA HIS A 251 -15.13 1.49 -23.97
C HIS A 251 -15.99 1.02 -22.78
N ARG A 252 -15.90 1.71 -21.66
CA ARG A 252 -16.63 1.36 -20.44
C ARG A 252 -17.78 2.34 -20.22
N VAL A 253 -18.93 1.80 -19.86
CA VAL A 253 -20.08 2.59 -19.44
C VAL A 253 -20.28 2.43 -17.95
N LEU A 254 -20.18 3.53 -17.22
CA LEU A 254 -20.38 3.57 -15.78
C LEU A 254 -21.70 4.30 -15.47
N THR A 255 -22.45 3.79 -14.51
CA THR A 255 -23.66 4.46 -14.01
C THR A 255 -23.52 4.67 -12.51
N GLY A 256 -23.45 5.94 -12.09
CA GLY A 256 -23.57 6.32 -10.69
C GLY A 256 -25.02 6.25 -10.25
N VAL A 257 -25.33 5.46 -9.22
CA VAL A 257 -26.68 5.31 -8.68
C VAL A 257 -26.71 5.54 -7.18
N GLY A 258 -27.84 6.05 -6.66
CA GLY A 258 -28.07 6.24 -5.24
C GLY A 258 -28.42 7.66 -4.84
N ARG A 259 -27.98 8.08 -3.65
CA ARG A 259 -28.28 9.38 -3.07
C ARG A 259 -27.10 9.98 -2.33
N VAL A 260 -27.01 11.31 -2.37
CA VAL A 260 -26.00 12.09 -1.63
C VAL A 260 -26.72 13.18 -0.82
N PRO A 261 -26.35 13.39 0.45
CA PRO A 261 -26.95 14.46 1.25
C PRO A 261 -26.54 15.83 0.76
N ILE A 262 -27.39 16.82 0.97
CA ILE A 262 -27.02 18.25 0.82
C ILE A 262 -25.78 18.52 1.67
N GLY A 263 -24.79 19.20 1.10
CA GLY A 263 -23.53 19.55 1.78
C GLY A 263 -22.31 19.28 0.92
N ALA A 264 -21.30 18.66 1.53
CA ALA A 264 -20.03 18.39 0.85
C ALA A 264 -20.18 17.29 -0.22
N PRO A 265 -19.36 17.34 -1.29
CA PRO A 265 -19.28 16.26 -2.28
C PRO A 265 -18.92 14.92 -1.62
N VAL A 266 -19.40 13.84 -2.19
CA VAL A 266 -19.10 12.47 -1.79
C VAL A 266 -18.14 11.84 -2.79
N ASN A 267 -17.04 11.31 -2.29
CA ASN A 267 -16.05 10.62 -3.10
C ASN A 267 -16.42 9.13 -3.24
N ALA A 268 -16.35 8.65 -4.45
CA ALA A 268 -16.42 7.24 -4.81
C ALA A 268 -15.29 6.95 -5.81
N ARG A 269 -15.14 5.70 -6.21
CA ARG A 269 -14.15 5.30 -7.20
C ARG A 269 -14.66 4.19 -8.11
N TRP A 270 -14.06 4.09 -9.28
CA TRP A 270 -14.15 2.93 -10.12
C TRP A 270 -12.78 2.28 -10.26
N ALA A 271 -12.69 0.98 -9.95
CA ALA A 271 -11.46 0.22 -10.06
C ALA A 271 -11.21 -0.17 -11.52
N VAL A 272 -10.08 0.23 -12.07
CA VAL A 272 -9.70 -0.07 -13.46
C VAL A 272 -9.49 -1.57 -13.61
N PRO A 273 -10.25 -2.26 -14.48
CA PRO A 273 -10.16 -3.73 -14.57
C PRO A 273 -8.93 -4.25 -15.33
N VAL A 274 -8.36 -3.45 -16.24
CA VAL A 274 -7.18 -3.78 -17.04
C VAL A 274 -6.32 -2.51 -17.16
N PRO A 275 -5.39 -2.26 -16.20
CA PRO A 275 -4.59 -1.03 -16.16
C PRO A 275 -3.76 -0.78 -17.41
N SER A 276 -3.15 -1.80 -18.01
CA SER A 276 -2.40 -1.66 -19.27
C SER A 276 -3.30 -1.13 -20.40
N ARG A 277 -4.53 -1.64 -20.49
CA ARG A 277 -5.49 -1.21 -21.49
C ARG A 277 -5.93 0.24 -21.27
N PHE A 278 -6.27 0.57 -20.03
CA PHE A 278 -6.57 1.95 -19.63
C PHE A 278 -5.41 2.90 -19.98
N GLY A 279 -4.17 2.46 -19.71
CA GLY A 279 -2.96 3.20 -20.04
C GLY A 279 -2.79 3.46 -21.54
N GLU A 280 -3.15 2.52 -22.41
CA GLU A 280 -3.12 2.70 -23.88
C GLU A 280 -4.05 3.84 -24.33
N PHE A 281 -5.26 3.92 -23.74
CA PHE A 281 -6.22 4.98 -24.07
C PHE A 281 -5.76 6.35 -23.54
N VAL A 282 -5.44 6.47 -22.26
CA VAL A 282 -5.06 7.76 -21.69
C VAL A 282 -3.75 8.28 -22.28
N LEU A 283 -2.78 7.39 -22.61
CA LEU A 283 -1.54 7.81 -23.26
C LEU A 283 -1.81 8.28 -24.70
N ALA A 284 -2.67 7.59 -25.46
CA ALA A 284 -3.05 8.03 -26.80
C ALA A 284 -3.72 9.41 -26.78
N GLU A 285 -4.61 9.66 -25.81
CA GLU A 285 -5.26 10.96 -25.61
C GLU A 285 -4.25 12.06 -25.31
N VAL A 286 -3.35 11.81 -24.37
CA VAL A 286 -2.32 12.77 -23.97
C VAL A 286 -1.35 13.07 -25.11
N LEU A 287 -0.99 12.06 -25.93
CA LEU A 287 -0.18 12.24 -27.14
C LEU A 287 -0.93 13.08 -28.19
N ASN A 288 -2.21 12.82 -28.40
CA ASN A 288 -3.04 13.61 -29.31
C ASN A 288 -3.18 15.08 -28.87
N ASP A 289 -3.35 15.31 -27.54
CA ASP A 289 -3.36 16.66 -26.94
C ASP A 289 -2.03 17.41 -27.21
N ALA A 290 -0.91 16.66 -27.25
CA ALA A 290 0.41 17.21 -27.59
C ALA A 290 0.68 17.33 -29.11
N GLY A 291 -0.33 17.08 -29.95
CA GLY A 291 -0.21 17.17 -31.41
C GLY A 291 0.37 15.94 -32.09
N ILE A 292 0.52 14.82 -31.40
CA ILE A 292 1.01 13.55 -31.94
C ILE A 292 -0.19 12.66 -32.27
N ARG A 293 -0.57 12.56 -33.54
CA ARG A 293 -1.72 11.79 -34.00
C ARG A 293 -1.49 10.30 -33.89
N VAL A 294 -2.19 9.67 -32.95
CA VAL A 294 -2.11 8.23 -32.65
C VAL A 294 -3.47 7.69 -32.23
N ILE A 295 -3.62 6.38 -32.27
CA ILE A 295 -4.78 5.67 -31.74
C ILE A 295 -4.31 4.67 -30.66
N PRO A 296 -5.14 4.37 -29.64
CA PRO A 296 -4.85 3.27 -28.72
C PRO A 296 -4.92 1.94 -29.47
N ARG A 297 -4.28 0.92 -28.92
CA ARG A 297 -4.44 -0.44 -29.44
C ARG A 297 -5.93 -0.84 -29.31
N LEU A 298 -6.50 -1.41 -30.37
CA LEU A 298 -7.87 -1.89 -30.39
C LEU A 298 -7.90 -3.43 -30.40
N GLY A 299 -8.97 -4.00 -29.84
CA GLY A 299 -9.20 -5.44 -29.81
C GLY A 299 -8.47 -6.15 -28.64
N ALA A 300 -8.78 -7.43 -28.49
CA ALA A 300 -8.41 -8.23 -27.30
C ALA A 300 -7.09 -9.03 -27.45
N ARG A 301 -6.41 -8.97 -28.61
CA ARG A 301 -5.18 -9.75 -28.83
C ARG A 301 -4.03 -9.16 -28.01
N THR A 302 -3.40 -9.96 -27.17
CA THR A 302 -2.18 -9.57 -26.46
C THR A 302 -1.05 -9.33 -27.44
N PRO A 303 -0.29 -8.21 -27.33
CA PRO A 303 0.89 -7.97 -28.15
C PRO A 303 1.96 -9.04 -27.92
N ASP A 304 2.78 -9.27 -28.93
CA ASP A 304 4.02 -10.05 -28.75
C ASP A 304 5.09 -9.15 -28.11
N TYR A 305 5.12 -9.12 -26.79
CA TYR A 305 6.07 -8.32 -26.03
C TYR A 305 7.54 -8.72 -26.30
N ALA A 306 7.81 -10.00 -26.61
CA ALA A 306 9.16 -10.44 -26.94
C ALA A 306 9.64 -9.86 -28.29
N GLN A 307 8.74 -9.70 -29.25
CA GLN A 307 9.02 -8.99 -30.50
C GLN A 307 9.22 -7.51 -30.25
N LEU A 308 8.35 -6.86 -29.48
CA LEU A 308 8.43 -5.46 -29.16
C LEU A 308 9.70 -5.09 -28.41
N ALA A 309 10.19 -5.96 -27.53
CA ALA A 309 11.41 -5.76 -26.74
C ALA A 309 12.67 -5.53 -27.61
N ARG A 310 12.67 -5.96 -28.87
CA ARG A 310 13.76 -5.66 -29.84
C ARG A 310 13.89 -4.17 -30.15
N SER A 311 12.84 -3.39 -29.90
CA SER A 311 12.80 -1.95 -30.08
C SER A 311 13.20 -1.15 -28.83
N TYR A 312 13.49 -1.81 -27.70
CA TYR A 312 13.80 -1.14 -26.42
C TYR A 312 15.30 -0.78 -26.36
N VAL A 313 15.76 -0.02 -27.35
CA VAL A 313 17.11 0.50 -27.44
C VAL A 313 17.10 2.03 -27.42
N ASP A 314 18.17 2.64 -26.93
CA ASP A 314 18.24 4.10 -26.73
C ASP A 314 17.98 4.91 -28.01
N SER A 315 18.40 4.42 -29.18
CA SER A 315 18.18 5.07 -30.48
C SER A 315 16.71 5.11 -30.92
N LEU A 316 15.85 4.30 -30.28
CA LEU A 316 14.41 4.25 -30.55
C LEU A 316 13.59 4.85 -29.40
N ARG A 317 14.22 5.28 -28.30
CA ARG A 317 13.56 5.93 -27.18
C ARG A 317 13.12 7.34 -27.55
N VAL A 318 11.84 7.64 -27.33
CA VAL A 318 11.24 8.97 -27.64
C VAL A 318 10.87 9.76 -26.39
N ALA A 319 10.76 9.11 -25.23
CA ALA A 319 10.58 9.78 -23.95
C ALA A 319 11.03 8.88 -22.80
N GLU A 320 11.36 9.48 -21.67
CA GLU A 320 11.67 8.78 -20.43
C GLU A 320 11.16 9.60 -19.23
N HIS A 321 10.50 8.92 -18.31
CA HIS A 321 10.26 9.40 -16.96
C HIS A 321 11.16 8.68 -15.98
N VAL A 322 11.75 9.42 -15.04
CA VAL A 322 12.56 8.89 -13.95
C VAL A 322 11.91 9.30 -12.64
N SER A 323 11.51 8.32 -11.84
CA SER A 323 10.82 8.55 -10.57
C SER A 323 11.69 9.29 -9.55
N LEU A 324 11.07 9.76 -8.47
CA LEU A 324 11.78 10.05 -7.22
C LEU A 324 12.43 8.78 -6.68
N PRO A 325 13.37 8.88 -5.71
CA PRO A 325 13.97 7.69 -5.10
C PRO A 325 12.92 6.81 -4.41
N PHE A 326 13.20 5.51 -4.30
CA PHE A 326 12.29 4.55 -3.64
C PHE A 326 11.91 4.96 -2.20
N SER A 327 12.80 5.65 -1.50
CA SER A 327 12.49 6.22 -0.18
C SER A 327 11.27 7.16 -0.19
N ALA A 328 11.03 7.88 -1.28
CA ALA A 328 9.83 8.71 -1.44
C ALA A 328 8.57 7.86 -1.67
N ALA A 329 8.66 6.81 -2.50
CA ALA A 329 7.56 5.85 -2.69
C ALA A 329 7.24 5.08 -1.40
N ALA A 330 8.27 4.64 -0.67
CA ALA A 330 8.12 4.00 0.64
C ALA A 330 7.38 4.90 1.65
N ARG A 331 7.61 6.21 1.60
CA ARG A 331 6.88 7.18 2.41
C ARG A 331 5.38 7.18 2.09
N VAL A 332 4.99 7.16 0.83
CA VAL A 332 3.58 7.01 0.42
C VAL A 332 3.02 5.69 0.96
N ILE A 333 3.69 4.57 0.70
CA ILE A 333 3.25 3.23 1.12
C ILE A 333 2.98 3.17 2.63
N LEU A 334 3.89 3.71 3.45
CA LEU A 334 3.81 3.58 4.90
C LEU A 334 2.93 4.65 5.53
N LYS A 335 3.02 5.93 5.12
CA LYS A 335 2.22 7.04 5.67
C LYS A 335 0.73 6.84 5.44
N THR A 336 0.35 6.53 4.20
CA THR A 336 -1.07 6.39 3.80
C THR A 336 -1.58 4.97 3.98
N SER A 337 -0.68 4.02 4.22
CA SER A 337 -1.00 2.59 4.23
C SER A 337 -1.45 2.06 2.87
N GLN A 338 -0.84 2.54 1.76
CA GLN A 338 -1.26 2.23 0.39
C GLN A 338 -1.16 0.72 0.10
N ASN A 339 -2.32 0.11 -0.14
CA ASN A 339 -2.42 -1.34 -0.32
C ASN A 339 -1.89 -1.81 -1.67
N LEU A 340 -2.31 -1.14 -2.76
CA LEU A 340 -1.90 -1.53 -4.11
C LEU A 340 -0.38 -1.50 -4.27
N HIS A 341 0.25 -0.38 -3.81
CA HIS A 341 1.69 -0.23 -3.92
C HIS A 341 2.43 -1.31 -3.12
N ALA A 342 2.03 -1.54 -1.86
CA ALA A 342 2.63 -2.56 -1.04
C ALA A 342 2.46 -3.98 -1.63
N SER A 343 1.27 -4.29 -2.15
CA SER A 343 0.99 -5.60 -2.77
C SER A 343 1.69 -5.78 -4.12
N SER A 344 2.10 -4.70 -4.78
CA SER A 344 2.89 -4.77 -6.01
C SER A 344 4.36 -5.09 -5.76
N LEU A 345 4.91 -4.76 -4.58
CA LEU A 345 6.33 -4.97 -4.27
C LEU A 345 6.79 -6.43 -4.40
N PRO A 346 6.08 -7.46 -3.87
CA PRO A 346 6.51 -8.85 -4.06
C PRO A 346 6.59 -9.25 -5.55
N PHE A 347 5.68 -8.77 -6.40
CA PHE A 347 5.74 -9.01 -7.84
C PHE A 347 6.92 -8.30 -8.49
N LEU A 348 7.18 -7.06 -8.10
CA LEU A 348 8.32 -6.27 -8.57
C LEU A 348 9.64 -6.94 -8.18
N LEU A 349 9.81 -7.37 -6.92
CA LEU A 349 11.01 -8.06 -6.46
C LEU A 349 11.20 -9.39 -7.17
N GLY A 350 10.10 -10.16 -7.39
CA GLY A 350 10.11 -11.39 -8.18
C GLY A 350 10.44 -11.17 -9.66
N SER A 351 10.25 -9.95 -10.19
CA SER A 351 10.56 -9.62 -11.59
C SER A 351 12.05 -9.37 -11.85
N GLN A 352 12.88 -9.24 -10.84
CA GLN A 352 14.33 -9.04 -10.98
C GLN A 352 14.97 -10.21 -11.74
N ALA A 353 15.87 -9.92 -12.69
CA ALA A 353 16.43 -10.94 -13.58
C ALA A 353 17.06 -12.12 -12.83
N ALA A 354 17.83 -11.86 -11.77
CA ALA A 354 18.46 -12.90 -10.96
C ALA A 354 17.43 -13.78 -10.20
N VAL A 355 16.33 -13.17 -9.71
CA VAL A 355 15.24 -13.86 -9.02
C VAL A 355 14.47 -14.77 -9.98
N ARG A 356 14.12 -14.25 -11.17
CA ARG A 356 13.49 -15.04 -12.24
C ARG A 356 14.36 -16.21 -12.71
N ALA A 357 15.66 -15.96 -12.91
CA ALA A 357 16.60 -17.00 -13.35
C ALA A 357 16.75 -18.14 -12.33
N ALA A 358 16.47 -17.84 -11.04
CA ALA A 358 16.47 -18.83 -9.96
C ALA A 358 15.09 -19.45 -9.70
N ASP A 359 14.07 -19.17 -10.53
CA ASP A 359 12.67 -19.61 -10.37
C ASP A 359 12.08 -19.23 -8.99
N LYS A 360 12.40 -18.04 -8.51
CA LYS A 360 11.98 -17.48 -7.22
C LYS A 360 10.95 -16.38 -7.40
N ASN A 361 10.23 -16.09 -6.33
CA ASN A 361 9.31 -14.96 -6.24
C ASN A 361 9.75 -13.94 -5.16
N GLY A 362 9.01 -12.86 -4.98
CA GLY A 362 9.37 -11.82 -4.03
C GLY A 362 9.31 -12.25 -2.57
N PHE A 363 8.51 -13.26 -2.21
CA PHE A 363 8.49 -13.82 -0.86
C PHE A 363 9.72 -14.70 -0.58
N ASP A 364 10.27 -15.35 -1.61
CA ASP A 364 11.57 -16.05 -1.50
C ASP A 364 12.68 -15.04 -1.22
N VAL A 365 12.67 -13.88 -1.87
CA VAL A 365 13.61 -12.78 -1.60
C VAL A 365 13.50 -12.32 -0.15
N ALA A 366 12.27 -12.12 0.35
CA ALA A 366 12.03 -11.74 1.74
C ALA A 366 12.56 -12.79 2.71
N ARG A 367 12.23 -14.06 2.48
CA ARG A 367 12.69 -15.19 3.31
C ARG A 367 14.21 -15.25 3.38
N GLU A 368 14.90 -15.18 2.25
CA GLU A 368 16.35 -15.26 2.17
C GLU A 368 17.02 -14.09 2.89
N TRP A 369 16.48 -12.89 2.75
CA TRP A 369 16.97 -11.72 3.47
C TRP A 369 16.81 -11.88 4.99
N LEU A 370 15.65 -12.31 5.48
CA LEU A 370 15.39 -12.53 6.90
C LEU A 370 16.30 -13.63 7.48
N GLN A 371 16.46 -14.75 6.77
CA GLN A 371 17.33 -15.85 7.17
C GLN A 371 18.80 -15.42 7.18
N GLY A 372 19.23 -14.66 6.16
CA GLY A 372 20.59 -14.08 6.11
C GLY A 372 20.87 -13.12 7.26
N ALA A 373 19.83 -12.45 7.78
CA ALA A 373 19.88 -11.62 8.97
C ALA A 373 19.86 -12.42 10.29
N GLY A 374 19.73 -13.74 10.25
CA GLY A 374 19.62 -14.60 11.44
C GLY A 374 18.25 -14.46 12.15
N LEU A 375 17.23 -13.92 11.48
CA LEU A 375 15.90 -13.79 12.07
C LEU A 375 15.14 -15.11 11.99
N ASN A 376 14.59 -15.55 13.12
CA ASN A 376 13.68 -16.70 13.15
C ASN A 376 12.32 -16.31 12.56
N THR A 377 11.93 -16.93 11.47
CA THR A 377 10.68 -16.67 10.75
C THR A 377 9.49 -17.49 11.26
N ASP A 378 9.64 -18.35 12.28
CA ASP A 378 8.53 -19.13 12.87
C ASP A 378 7.42 -18.23 13.43
N GLY A 379 7.78 -17.00 13.83
CA GLY A 379 6.85 -15.98 14.31
C GLY A 379 6.22 -15.14 13.19
N ALA A 380 6.36 -15.53 11.91
CA ALA A 380 5.90 -14.76 10.76
C ALA A 380 5.27 -15.64 9.68
N VAL A 381 4.10 -15.25 9.23
CA VAL A 381 3.41 -15.77 8.04
C VAL A 381 3.05 -14.59 7.16
N GLN A 382 3.35 -14.65 5.88
CA GLN A 382 3.03 -13.61 4.92
C GLN A 382 2.64 -14.21 3.57
N GLY A 383 1.38 -14.01 3.16
CA GLY A 383 0.84 -14.42 1.87
C GLY A 383 0.57 -13.28 0.90
N ASP A 384 0.59 -12.00 1.38
CA ASP A 384 0.45 -10.81 0.55
C ASP A 384 1.37 -9.67 1.00
N GLY A 385 1.42 -8.58 0.22
CA GLY A 385 2.25 -7.41 0.53
C GLY A 385 1.63 -6.42 1.50
N ALA A 386 0.32 -6.47 1.75
CA ALA A 386 -0.44 -5.42 2.44
C ALA A 386 -1.02 -5.84 3.80
N GLY A 387 -1.16 -7.15 4.05
CA GLY A 387 -1.61 -7.71 5.32
C GLY A 387 -3.06 -8.23 5.33
N GLY A 388 -3.58 -8.60 4.16
CA GLY A 388 -4.84 -9.34 4.03
C GLY A 388 -4.69 -10.82 4.37
N ASP A 389 -3.49 -11.37 4.22
CA ASP A 389 -3.11 -12.74 4.54
C ASP A 389 -1.73 -12.77 5.22
N ALA A 390 -1.72 -12.49 6.52
CA ALA A 390 -0.49 -12.47 7.31
C ALA A 390 -0.76 -12.70 8.80
N PHE A 391 0.26 -13.24 9.49
CA PHE A 391 0.29 -13.37 10.95
C PHE A 391 1.70 -13.07 11.44
N PHE A 392 1.82 -12.26 12.50
CA PHE A 392 3.10 -11.96 13.14
C PHE A 392 2.98 -12.09 14.66
N SER A 393 4.06 -12.54 15.27
CA SER A 393 4.24 -12.40 16.71
C SER A 393 4.86 -11.02 17.03
N PRO A 394 4.51 -10.39 18.17
CA PRO A 394 5.18 -9.18 18.61
C PRO A 394 6.71 -9.32 18.68
N SER A 395 7.20 -10.47 19.17
CA SER A 395 8.65 -10.75 19.27
C SER A 395 9.34 -10.81 17.90
N PHE A 396 8.73 -11.41 16.89
CA PHE A 396 9.27 -11.37 15.53
C PHE A 396 9.35 -9.91 15.04
N MET A 397 8.27 -9.14 15.19
CA MET A 397 8.23 -7.77 14.69
C MET A 397 9.27 -6.87 15.35
N THR A 398 9.48 -6.99 16.66
CA THR A 398 10.50 -6.18 17.35
C THR A 398 11.93 -6.57 16.96
N ARG A 399 12.23 -7.86 16.74
CA ARG A 399 13.53 -8.30 16.22
C ARG A 399 13.75 -7.84 14.79
N TYR A 400 12.71 -7.92 13.98
CA TYR A 400 12.72 -7.36 12.61
C TYR A 400 13.03 -5.86 12.62
N LEU A 401 12.34 -5.09 13.46
CA LEU A 401 12.56 -3.64 13.59
C LEU A 401 13.97 -3.32 14.13
N GLU A 402 14.51 -4.12 15.09
CA GLU A 402 15.89 -4.01 15.52
C GLU A 402 16.87 -4.17 14.35
N HIS A 403 16.66 -5.20 13.52
CA HIS A 403 17.51 -5.44 12.35
C HIS A 403 17.41 -4.27 11.35
N VAL A 404 16.21 -3.77 11.05
CA VAL A 404 15.99 -2.64 10.14
C VAL A 404 16.67 -1.37 10.67
N ALA A 405 16.58 -1.08 11.96
CA ALA A 405 17.21 0.10 12.57
C ALA A 405 18.74 0.12 12.44
N ALA A 406 19.36 -1.04 12.29
CA ALA A 406 20.79 -1.19 12.10
C ALA A 406 21.25 -1.11 10.63
N GLN A 407 20.31 -1.06 9.67
CA GLN A 407 20.66 -0.98 8.25
C GLN A 407 21.11 0.42 7.85
N PRO A 408 21.97 0.58 6.82
CA PRO A 408 22.37 1.89 6.29
C PRO A 408 21.19 2.77 5.86
N TRP A 409 20.09 2.16 5.45
CA TRP A 409 18.85 2.82 5.05
C TRP A 409 17.80 2.91 6.18
N GLY A 410 18.15 2.51 7.41
CA GLY A 410 17.22 2.49 8.55
C GLY A 410 16.61 3.85 8.87
N VAL A 411 17.36 4.94 8.70
CA VAL A 411 16.84 6.31 8.87
C VAL A 411 15.76 6.62 7.82
N ALA A 412 15.99 6.30 6.55
CA ALA A 412 15.01 6.53 5.49
C ALA A 412 13.72 5.71 5.71
N PHE A 413 13.86 4.48 6.22
CA PHE A 413 12.71 3.66 6.61
C PHE A 413 11.95 4.27 7.79
N HIS A 414 12.65 4.69 8.85
CA HIS A 414 12.06 5.35 10.01
C HIS A 414 11.26 6.59 9.62
N ASP A 415 11.82 7.46 8.77
CA ASP A 415 11.22 8.71 8.35
C ASP A 415 10.01 8.51 7.40
N ALA A 416 9.90 7.33 6.80
CA ALA A 416 8.73 6.93 6.02
C ALA A 416 7.52 6.52 6.88
N LEU A 417 7.69 6.28 8.19
CA LEU A 417 6.59 5.87 9.08
C LEU A 417 5.64 7.04 9.40
N PRO A 418 4.33 6.76 9.59
CA PRO A 418 3.39 7.71 10.20
C PRO A 418 3.87 8.19 11.57
N VAL A 419 3.55 9.42 11.92
CA VAL A 419 3.93 10.05 13.19
C VAL A 419 2.69 10.30 14.03
N LEU A 420 2.69 9.82 15.26
CA LEU A 420 1.57 9.91 16.20
C LEU A 420 1.10 11.38 16.36
N GLY A 421 -0.19 11.61 16.15
CA GLY A 421 -0.81 12.92 16.27
C GLY A 421 -0.35 13.95 15.24
N THR A 422 0.31 13.55 14.15
CA THR A 422 0.95 14.48 13.20
C THR A 422 0.60 14.22 11.76
N ASP A 423 0.83 13.01 11.24
CA ASP A 423 0.65 12.72 9.82
C ASP A 423 0.25 11.26 9.53
N GLY A 424 -0.16 11.03 8.29
CA GLY A 424 -0.53 9.74 7.77
C GLY A 424 -1.67 9.10 8.58
N THR A 425 -1.70 7.78 8.65
CA THR A 425 -2.75 7.04 9.38
C THR A 425 -2.72 7.25 10.89
N LEU A 426 -1.79 8.02 11.42
CA LEU A 426 -1.70 8.44 12.83
C LEU A 426 -2.04 9.93 13.05
N ALA A 427 -2.39 10.70 12.02
CA ALA A 427 -2.64 12.13 12.10
C ALA A 427 -3.64 12.52 13.20
N THR A 428 -4.68 11.71 13.41
CA THR A 428 -5.77 11.98 14.38
C THR A 428 -5.68 11.14 15.67
N ILE A 429 -4.62 10.36 15.83
CA ILE A 429 -4.46 9.46 16.98
C ILE A 429 -3.63 10.13 18.06
N GLN A 430 -4.20 10.28 19.27
CA GLN A 430 -3.50 10.84 20.45
C GLN A 430 -2.87 12.22 20.22
N THR A 431 -3.55 13.10 19.49
CA THR A 431 -3.05 14.43 19.10
C THR A 431 -2.68 15.35 20.27
N ALA A 432 -3.34 15.20 21.44
CA ALA A 432 -3.07 15.97 22.65
C ALA A 432 -2.12 15.25 23.63
N ALA A 433 -1.65 14.05 23.32
CA ALA A 433 -0.77 13.31 24.21
C ALA A 433 0.67 13.87 24.21
N PRO A 434 1.42 13.77 25.32
CA PRO A 434 2.82 14.22 25.37
C PRO A 434 3.74 13.52 24.35
N ALA A 435 3.36 12.32 23.88
CA ALA A 435 4.09 11.57 22.88
C ALA A 435 3.70 11.93 21.43
N ALA A 436 2.77 12.85 21.20
CA ALA A 436 2.47 13.35 19.86
C ALA A 436 3.74 13.94 19.21
N GLY A 437 3.97 13.57 17.96
CA GLY A 437 5.20 13.91 17.23
C GLY A 437 6.46 13.14 17.64
N LYS A 438 6.35 12.11 18.50
CA LYS A 438 7.50 11.37 19.06
C LYS A 438 7.50 9.87 18.73
N VAL A 439 6.36 9.31 18.33
CA VAL A 439 6.20 7.89 18.02
C VAL A 439 6.04 7.76 16.51
N HIS A 440 6.94 7.03 15.88
CA HIS A 440 6.94 6.73 14.45
C HIS A 440 6.52 5.28 14.27
N ALA A 441 5.31 5.03 13.76
CA ALA A 441 4.79 3.68 13.71
C ALA A 441 3.80 3.46 12.57
N LYS A 442 3.80 2.24 12.05
CA LYS A 442 2.82 1.78 11.07
C LYS A 442 1.58 1.24 11.78
N THR A 443 0.42 1.67 11.33
CA THR A 443 -0.87 1.12 11.76
C THR A 443 -1.25 -0.12 10.96
N GLY A 444 -2.05 -0.99 11.56
CA GLY A 444 -2.75 -2.08 10.89
C GLY A 444 -4.23 -2.07 11.26
N THR A 445 -5.10 -2.40 10.30
CA THR A 445 -6.54 -2.55 10.56
C THR A 445 -7.10 -3.62 9.62
N PHE A 446 -7.90 -4.52 10.18
CA PHE A 446 -8.72 -5.44 9.41
C PHE A 446 -10.08 -5.54 10.08
N SER A 447 -11.14 -5.18 9.35
CA SER A 447 -12.51 -5.11 9.89
C SER A 447 -13.47 -5.79 8.93
N SER A 448 -14.59 -6.27 9.48
CA SER A 448 -15.74 -6.72 8.71
C SER A 448 -17.06 -6.32 9.41
N TYR A 449 -18.17 -6.58 8.73
CA TYR A 449 -19.49 -6.40 9.31
C TYR A 449 -19.96 -7.72 9.96
N ASP A 450 -20.45 -7.62 11.19
CA ASP A 450 -21.11 -8.72 11.94
C ASP A 450 -22.63 -8.61 11.73
N PRO A 451 -23.22 -9.43 10.84
CA PRO A 451 -24.64 -9.35 10.55
C PRO A 451 -25.52 -9.86 11.71
N LEU A 452 -24.98 -10.72 12.58
CA LEU A 452 -25.71 -11.24 13.74
C LEU A 452 -26.04 -10.11 14.74
N ASN A 453 -25.06 -9.26 15.03
CA ASN A 453 -25.20 -8.17 16.00
C ASN A 453 -25.35 -6.80 15.33
N LYS A 454 -25.42 -6.73 13.98
CA LYS A 454 -25.58 -5.51 13.16
C LYS A 454 -24.55 -4.42 13.51
N ARG A 455 -23.29 -4.81 13.66
CA ARG A 455 -22.19 -3.91 14.03
C ARG A 455 -20.92 -4.22 13.25
N GLN A 456 -19.96 -3.31 13.28
CA GLN A 456 -18.60 -3.61 12.80
C GLN A 456 -17.83 -4.41 13.87
N ILE A 457 -17.00 -5.34 13.40
CA ILE A 457 -16.00 -6.05 14.20
C ILE A 457 -14.60 -5.71 13.65
N VAL A 458 -13.67 -5.45 14.55
CA VAL A 458 -12.25 -5.28 14.23
C VAL A 458 -11.54 -6.60 14.52
N HIS A 459 -11.25 -7.36 13.47
CA HIS A 459 -10.50 -8.61 13.59
C HIS A 459 -9.07 -8.35 14.03
N ALA A 460 -8.50 -7.24 13.54
CA ALA A 460 -7.14 -6.83 13.88
C ALA A 460 -7.00 -5.30 13.93
N LYS A 461 -6.29 -4.84 14.97
CA LYS A 461 -5.68 -3.53 15.06
C LYS A 461 -4.23 -3.72 15.45
N GLY A 462 -3.31 -3.10 14.70
CA GLY A 462 -1.87 -3.19 14.94
C GLY A 462 -1.23 -1.80 14.97
N LEU A 463 -0.16 -1.69 15.75
CA LEU A 463 0.73 -0.53 15.79
C LEU A 463 2.15 -1.03 16.06
N ALA A 464 3.08 -0.82 15.13
CA ALA A 464 4.46 -1.25 15.29
C ALA A 464 5.44 -0.22 14.71
N GLY A 465 6.55 0.00 15.39
CA GLY A 465 7.53 1.01 15.00
C GLY A 465 8.49 1.37 16.11
N TYR A 466 8.82 2.67 16.24
CA TYR A 466 9.90 3.16 17.08
C TYR A 466 9.50 4.41 17.85
N PHE A 467 10.17 4.62 18.96
CA PHE A 467 10.28 5.93 19.60
C PHE A 467 11.60 6.02 20.41
N THR A 468 12.05 7.25 20.62
CA THR A 468 13.03 7.54 21.66
C THR A 468 12.25 7.96 22.91
N SER A 469 12.41 7.20 24.01
CA SER A 469 11.70 7.47 25.26
C SER A 469 12.09 8.83 25.83
N ARG A 470 11.30 9.32 26.79
CA ARG A 470 11.60 10.60 27.47
C ARG A 470 12.98 10.61 28.16
N SER A 471 13.52 9.44 28.52
CA SER A 471 14.87 9.26 29.10
C SER A 471 15.97 9.11 28.05
N GLY A 472 15.65 9.07 26.75
CA GLY A 472 16.62 8.95 25.67
C GLY A 472 16.87 7.52 25.17
N ARG A 473 16.16 6.49 25.69
CA ARG A 473 16.32 5.10 25.21
C ARG A 473 15.61 4.89 23.89
N ARG A 474 16.25 4.21 22.96
CA ARG A 474 15.67 3.86 21.65
C ARG A 474 14.87 2.56 21.77
N ILE A 475 13.59 2.63 21.46
CA ILE A 475 12.65 1.53 21.66
C ILE A 475 12.05 1.13 20.30
N ALA A 476 12.09 -0.18 19.99
CA ALA A 476 11.21 -0.80 19.00
C ALA A 476 10.02 -1.43 19.71
N PHE A 477 8.85 -1.37 19.11
CA PHE A 477 7.65 -1.95 19.70
C PHE A 477 6.71 -2.52 18.66
N ALA A 478 5.91 -3.50 19.08
CA ALA A 478 4.75 -4.00 18.33
C ALA A 478 3.59 -4.21 19.31
N ILE A 479 2.41 -3.72 18.94
CA ILE A 479 1.17 -3.86 19.70
C ILE A 479 0.10 -4.38 18.75
N TYR A 480 -0.55 -5.48 19.09
CA TYR A 480 -1.66 -6.07 18.36
C TYR A 480 -2.88 -6.23 19.28
N LEU A 481 -4.05 -5.90 18.75
CA LEU A 481 -5.36 -6.13 19.36
C LEU A 481 -6.20 -6.89 18.35
N ASN A 482 -6.51 -8.15 18.66
CA ASN A 482 -7.36 -8.97 17.79
C ASN A 482 -8.73 -9.24 18.44
N ASN A 483 -9.74 -9.49 17.60
CA ASN A 483 -11.09 -9.86 17.98
C ASN A 483 -11.82 -8.78 18.81
N PHE A 484 -11.67 -7.52 18.45
CA PHE A 484 -12.38 -6.43 19.10
C PHE A 484 -13.80 -6.30 18.55
N ALA A 485 -14.78 -6.73 19.35
CA ALA A 485 -16.18 -6.87 18.98
C ALA A 485 -17.13 -6.09 19.92
N ALA A 486 -16.74 -4.90 20.35
CA ALA A 486 -17.56 -4.04 21.19
C ALA A 486 -18.66 -3.33 20.38
N ASN A 487 -19.75 -3.01 21.05
CA ASN A 487 -20.81 -2.17 20.47
C ASN A 487 -20.50 -0.68 20.78
N VAL A 488 -19.56 -0.15 20.05
CA VAL A 488 -19.11 1.25 20.16
C VAL A 488 -19.13 1.91 18.78
N PRO A 489 -19.35 3.23 18.70
CA PRO A 489 -19.15 3.96 17.45
C PRO A 489 -17.71 3.82 16.96
N GLU A 490 -17.52 3.68 15.65
CA GLU A 490 -16.21 3.62 14.99
C GLU A 490 -15.18 2.71 15.71
N PRO A 491 -15.43 1.42 15.83
CA PRO A 491 -14.62 0.53 16.67
C PRO A 491 -13.15 0.50 16.24
N ALA A 492 -12.84 0.71 14.95
CA ALA A 492 -11.47 0.79 14.47
C ALA A 492 -10.72 2.05 14.99
N THR A 493 -11.44 3.16 15.15
CA THR A 493 -10.91 4.39 15.74
C THR A 493 -10.69 4.21 17.25
N VAL A 494 -11.66 3.64 17.96
CA VAL A 494 -11.54 3.34 19.42
C VAL A 494 -10.32 2.46 19.68
N ALA A 495 -10.17 1.36 18.93
CA ALA A 495 -9.02 0.48 19.04
C ALA A 495 -7.71 1.22 18.71
N GLY A 496 -7.70 2.07 17.66
CA GLY A 496 -6.54 2.87 17.26
C GLY A 496 -6.11 3.85 18.36
N GLN A 497 -7.06 4.54 18.99
CA GLN A 497 -6.78 5.44 20.11
C GLN A 497 -6.17 4.69 21.30
N ALA A 498 -6.67 3.49 21.61
CA ALA A 498 -6.13 2.68 22.69
C ALA A 498 -4.69 2.20 22.43
N LEU A 499 -4.37 1.77 21.20
CA LEU A 499 -2.98 1.40 20.85
C LEU A 499 -2.04 2.61 20.92
N GLY A 500 -2.50 3.76 20.43
CA GLY A 500 -1.75 5.02 20.54
C GLY A 500 -1.54 5.45 21.99
N GLU A 501 -2.54 5.26 22.85
CA GLU A 501 -2.44 5.55 24.29
C GLU A 501 -1.41 4.63 24.97
N VAL A 502 -1.42 3.32 24.67
CA VAL A 502 -0.40 2.39 25.19
C VAL A 502 1.00 2.81 24.77
N ALA A 503 1.21 3.19 23.51
CA ALA A 503 2.50 3.68 23.02
C ALA A 503 2.91 5.00 23.71
N SER A 504 1.96 5.89 23.94
CA SER A 504 2.17 7.18 24.64
C SER A 504 2.57 6.97 26.10
N ILE A 505 1.87 6.09 26.81
CA ILE A 505 2.21 5.73 28.19
C ILE A 505 3.63 5.12 28.24
N ALA A 506 3.95 4.19 27.33
CA ALA A 506 5.27 3.57 27.26
C ALA A 506 6.38 4.61 27.04
N TRP A 507 6.16 5.58 26.13
CA TRP A 507 7.10 6.69 25.89
C TRP A 507 7.38 7.50 27.16
N GLU A 508 6.36 7.73 28.01
CA GLU A 508 6.52 8.50 29.26
C GLU A 508 7.28 7.75 30.35
N ILE A 509 7.02 6.43 30.50
CA ILE A 509 7.42 5.68 31.69
C ILE A 509 8.71 4.86 31.51
N ILE A 510 9.12 4.53 30.28
CA ILE A 510 10.38 3.82 30.02
C ILE A 510 11.55 4.76 30.30
N ARG A 511 12.32 4.38 31.35
CA ARG A 511 13.46 5.14 31.87
C ARG A 511 14.78 4.43 31.57
#